data_ced8a894bc85e5e11842a394deb074ce
#
_entry.id   ced8a894bc85e5e11842a394deb074ce
#
_cell.length_a   1.000
_cell.length_b   1.000
_cell.length_c   1.000
_cell.angle_alpha   90.00
_cell.angle_beta   90.00
_cell.angle_gamma   90.00
#
_symmetry.space_group_name_H-M   'P 1'
#
loop_
_entity.id
_entity.type
_entity.pdbx_description
1 polymer ?
#
loop_
_entity_poly.entity_id
_entity_poly.type
_entity_poly.pdbx_seq_one_letter_code
_entity_poly.pdbx_strand_id
1 'polypeptide(L)'
;MENIVSGRTGEKARETQNQNGGLVDESDRTISKVVAKVKKARSFMELSVNAQFVKSFGRNDRRVLVIYTGGTIGMVKSRDGVLIPQKGAFENLIRGYPQLHDTVYWRHRLSDASFDTSFLVLPEAKEMDLRICYKFIEYENLLDSSNMTEVEWIRIAEDIMKHYDEFDGFVVLHGTDTLSYTASALSFMFENIGKGIVLTGSQIPIFEPRSDGADNFVSSLLIAGGLNIPEVTIYFGGKLFRGNRTCKISVNNLNAFDSPNCVPLVEAGIDFEVNKKAIHKPATIEKCHLHTKMSKNVGLLRIFPSISSAVIKAFCQPPIEGVVLESYGAGNIPSNQDELINEISAAVKRGVIVVNITQCTTGAVASPMYETGRMMMTNIRGELTNTSSIAIEDNTLIDALATSLNIQSPKMLIEVTEKVFSALLLYAIEHDDLRAVRKMMDMGADVNAQNSEGRTVLHEAIAKGSIPIVEYFLKNGANVHLKTRCGESPLLTAIHHDNHAIIDLLLQCGARLNNTDAKSIAELVSLVARNGVVAKLESLKKAGAEFNVIDDMKQTPLHKAVLNNHSDVVQYLLENGANLDATDIMGFKPLDYAYKLGFKNIIEIFESQ
;
A
#
# COMPACT_ATOMS: atom_id res chain seq x y z
N MET A 1 0.73 -45.05 -56.41
CA MET A 1 1.08 -46.43 -56.86
C MET A 1 1.46 -47.14 -55.59
N GLU A 2 0.52 -47.86 -55.07
CA GLU A 2 0.40 -49.32 -55.12
C GLU A 2 1.45 -49.95 -54.20
N ASN A 3 1.10 -50.55 -53.20
CA ASN A 3 0.30 -51.72 -52.91
C ASN A 3 1.12 -52.74 -52.10
N ILE A 4 0.64 -53.17 -50.97
CA ILE A 4 0.21 -54.55 -50.62
C ILE A 4 1.40 -55.48 -50.20
N VAL A 5 1.45 -56.27 -49.14
CA VAL A 5 0.59 -57.25 -48.55
C VAL A 5 1.30 -57.94 -47.34
N SER A 6 0.59 -58.06 -46.29
CA SER A 6 0.44 -59.18 -45.35
C SER A 6 1.52 -60.23 -45.08
N GLY A 7 1.57 -60.64 -43.83
CA GLY A 7 2.11 -61.96 -43.40
C GLY A 7 2.09 -62.15 -41.87
N ARG A 8 1.13 -62.93 -41.39
CA ARG A 8 1.03 -63.52 -40.05
C ARG A 8 2.12 -64.57 -39.81
N THR A 9 2.54 -64.63 -38.55
CA THR A 9 2.75 -65.81 -37.69
C THR A 9 3.64 -65.36 -36.55
N GLY A 10 3.41 -65.48 -35.33
CA GLY A 10 3.02 -66.60 -34.45
C GLY A 10 4.24 -67.13 -33.71
N GLU A 11 4.23 -66.98 -32.44
CA GLU A 11 4.72 -67.85 -31.36
C GLU A 11 5.65 -67.24 -30.29
N LYS A 12 5.08 -67.20 -29.09
CA LYS A 12 5.57 -67.65 -27.77
C LYS A 12 7.00 -67.34 -27.26
N ALA A 13 6.93 -66.75 -26.12
CA ALA A 13 7.65 -67.06 -24.88
C ALA A 13 9.06 -66.52 -24.64
N ARG A 14 9.21 -65.67 -23.67
CA ARG A 14 9.80 -66.00 -22.34
C ARG A 14 9.82 -64.76 -21.44
N GLU A 15 9.33 -64.99 -20.25
CA GLU A 15 9.51 -64.11 -19.09
C GLU A 15 10.98 -63.85 -18.81
N THR A 16 11.34 -62.56 -18.65
CA THR A 16 12.43 -62.17 -17.78
C THR A 16 11.97 -60.89 -17.06
N GLN A 17 11.82 -61.03 -15.77
CA GLN A 17 11.63 -59.98 -14.80
C GLN A 17 12.69 -58.90 -14.98
N ASN A 18 12.29 -57.64 -15.10
CA ASN A 18 13.12 -56.53 -14.74
C ASN A 18 12.34 -55.60 -13.83
N GLN A 19 12.72 -55.62 -12.56
CA GLN A 19 12.35 -54.68 -11.54
C GLN A 19 12.97 -53.33 -11.92
N ASN A 20 12.15 -52.38 -12.40
CA ASN A 20 12.39 -50.94 -12.36
C ASN A 20 11.14 -50.19 -12.88
N GLY A 21 10.05 -50.27 -12.11
CA GLY A 21 8.81 -49.59 -12.41
C GLY A 21 8.14 -49.11 -11.12
N GLY A 22 8.77 -48.17 -10.43
CA GLY A 22 8.25 -47.76 -9.13
C GLY A 22 8.36 -46.28 -8.75
N LEU A 23 8.73 -45.38 -9.67
CA LEU A 23 8.94 -43.99 -9.30
C LEU A 23 8.18 -42.93 -10.18
N VAL A 24 7.59 -43.34 -11.28
CA VAL A 24 6.90 -42.41 -12.19
C VAL A 24 5.38 -42.35 -11.93
N ASP A 25 4.82 -43.36 -11.27
CA ASP A 25 3.34 -43.47 -11.06
C ASP A 25 2.85 -42.79 -9.77
N GLU A 26 3.72 -42.43 -8.84
CA GLU A 26 3.34 -41.74 -7.58
C GLU A 26 3.28 -40.24 -7.74
N SER A 27 4.12 -39.64 -8.59
CA SER A 27 4.08 -38.19 -8.86
C SER A 27 2.86 -37.78 -9.67
N ASP A 28 2.48 -38.54 -10.70
CA ASP A 28 1.28 -38.28 -11.51
C ASP A 28 -0.01 -38.51 -10.72
N ARG A 29 -0.04 -39.51 -9.82
CA ARG A 29 -1.17 -39.69 -8.89
C ARG A 29 -1.27 -38.58 -7.86
N THR A 30 -0.16 -38.01 -7.44
CA THR A 30 -0.11 -36.89 -6.49
C THR A 30 -0.60 -35.60 -7.15
N ILE A 31 -0.15 -35.31 -8.38
CA ILE A 31 -0.59 -34.16 -9.17
C ILE A 31 -2.10 -34.27 -9.49
N SER A 32 -2.57 -35.44 -9.93
CA SER A 32 -3.98 -35.68 -10.20
C SER A 32 -4.86 -35.55 -8.94
N LYS A 33 -4.37 -35.99 -7.77
CA LYS A 33 -5.04 -35.81 -6.48
C LYS A 33 -5.07 -34.36 -6.03
N VAL A 34 -4.01 -33.60 -6.28
CA VAL A 34 -3.94 -32.15 -5.99
C VAL A 34 -4.90 -31.39 -6.89
N VAL A 35 -4.92 -31.68 -8.19
CA VAL A 35 -5.87 -31.06 -9.15
C VAL A 35 -7.34 -31.41 -8.81
N ALA A 36 -7.61 -32.65 -8.39
CA ALA A 36 -8.95 -33.07 -7.95
C ALA A 36 -9.37 -32.41 -6.63
N LYS A 37 -8.42 -32.23 -5.67
CA LYS A 37 -8.68 -31.52 -4.42
C LYS A 37 -8.87 -30.02 -4.64
N VAL A 38 -8.12 -29.40 -5.54
CA VAL A 38 -8.31 -27.98 -5.93
C VAL A 38 -9.68 -27.77 -6.60
N LYS A 39 -10.10 -28.70 -7.46
CA LYS A 39 -11.47 -28.69 -8.03
C LYS A 39 -12.55 -28.89 -6.97
N LYS A 40 -12.31 -29.73 -5.96
CA LYS A 40 -13.26 -30.00 -4.87
C LYS A 40 -13.31 -28.84 -3.85
N ALA A 41 -12.19 -28.17 -3.59
CA ALA A 41 -12.14 -26.95 -2.80
C ALA A 41 -12.87 -25.78 -3.51
N ARG A 42 -12.74 -25.66 -4.85
CA ARG A 42 -13.56 -24.73 -5.64
C ARG A 42 -15.06 -24.98 -5.51
N SER A 43 -15.50 -26.24 -5.55
CA SER A 43 -16.92 -26.60 -5.44
C SER A 43 -17.46 -26.40 -4.01
N PHE A 44 -16.62 -26.47 -2.98
CA PHE A 44 -17.02 -26.19 -1.59
C PHE A 44 -17.12 -24.68 -1.29
N MET A 45 -16.34 -23.83 -1.99
CA MET A 45 -16.49 -22.36 -1.94
C MET A 45 -17.77 -21.86 -2.62
N GLU A 46 -18.31 -22.60 -3.59
CA GLU A 46 -19.57 -22.24 -4.28
C GLU A 46 -20.83 -22.53 -3.46
N LEU A 47 -20.75 -23.30 -2.37
CA LEU A 47 -21.91 -23.77 -1.60
C LEU A 47 -22.05 -23.15 -0.20
N SER A 48 -21.15 -22.26 0.23
CA SER A 48 -21.32 -21.57 1.51
C SER A 48 -21.98 -20.20 1.32
N VAL A 49 -22.74 -19.79 2.33
CA VAL A 49 -23.46 -18.52 2.51
C VAL A 49 -22.67 -17.26 2.06
N ASN A 50 -21.38 -17.40 1.76
CA ASN A 50 -20.48 -16.37 1.29
C ASN A 50 -20.76 -15.87 -0.15
N ALA A 51 -21.44 -16.64 -1.01
CA ALA A 51 -21.68 -16.21 -2.40
C ALA A 51 -22.68 -15.04 -2.51
N GLN A 52 -23.58 -14.86 -1.55
CA GLN A 52 -24.45 -13.68 -1.46
C GLN A 52 -23.73 -12.48 -0.84
N PHE A 53 -22.78 -12.73 0.04
CA PHE A 53 -21.93 -11.73 0.67
C PHE A 53 -20.98 -11.05 -0.33
N VAL A 54 -20.32 -11.84 -1.17
CA VAL A 54 -19.38 -11.36 -2.19
C VAL A 54 -20.04 -10.43 -3.22
N LYS A 55 -21.35 -10.59 -3.48
CA LYS A 55 -22.08 -9.74 -4.43
C LYS A 55 -22.36 -8.31 -3.90
N SER A 56 -22.40 -8.09 -2.60
CA SER A 56 -22.58 -6.74 -2.04
C SER A 56 -21.28 -5.93 -1.99
N PHE A 57 -20.13 -6.61 -1.97
CA PHE A 57 -18.78 -5.99 -1.98
C PHE A 57 -18.20 -5.79 -3.40
N GLY A 58 -18.92 -6.12 -4.44
CA GLY A 58 -18.44 -6.22 -5.82
C GLY A 58 -18.12 -4.91 -6.54
N ARG A 59 -17.61 -3.87 -5.84
CA ARG A 59 -17.18 -2.64 -6.49
C ARG A 59 -15.70 -2.41 -6.22
N ASN A 60 -14.93 -2.42 -7.30
CA ASN A 60 -13.50 -2.09 -7.34
C ASN A 60 -13.22 -0.58 -7.16
N ASP A 61 -14.04 0.11 -6.35
CA ASP A 61 -13.83 1.53 -6.06
C ASP A 61 -12.69 1.68 -5.05
N ARG A 62 -11.70 2.52 -5.37
CA ARG A 62 -10.61 2.91 -4.46
C ARG A 62 -10.74 4.39 -4.13
N ARG A 63 -10.45 4.76 -2.89
CA ARG A 63 -10.57 6.14 -2.41
C ARG A 63 -9.20 6.76 -2.26
N VAL A 64 -9.03 7.92 -2.87
CA VAL A 64 -7.79 8.70 -2.80
C VAL A 64 -8.10 10.09 -2.24
N LEU A 65 -7.36 10.49 -1.22
CA LEU A 65 -7.40 11.86 -0.72
C LEU A 65 -6.38 12.70 -1.48
N VAL A 66 -6.84 13.83 -2.01
CA VAL A 66 -6.00 14.81 -2.69
C VAL A 66 -5.85 16.03 -1.78
N ILE A 67 -4.62 16.33 -1.38
CA ILE A 67 -4.28 17.53 -0.63
C ILE A 67 -3.71 18.54 -1.61
N TYR A 68 -4.41 19.65 -1.83
CA TYR A 68 -3.97 20.73 -2.71
C TYR A 68 -3.36 21.87 -1.89
N THR A 69 -2.05 21.98 -1.93
CA THR A 69 -1.29 22.99 -1.18
C THR A 69 -1.03 24.26 -1.98
N GLY A 70 -1.22 24.21 -3.31
CA GLY A 70 -0.90 25.29 -4.24
C GLY A 70 -0.03 24.82 -5.41
N GLY A 71 0.79 25.71 -5.92
CA GLY A 71 1.70 25.44 -7.05
C GLY A 71 1.04 25.66 -8.42
N THR A 72 1.89 25.60 -9.46
CA THR A 72 1.53 25.92 -10.84
C THR A 72 0.35 25.11 -11.39
N ILE A 73 0.19 23.86 -10.96
CA ILE A 73 -0.83 22.94 -11.48
C ILE A 73 -2.25 23.51 -11.44
N GLY A 74 -2.59 24.24 -10.39
CA GLY A 74 -3.94 24.80 -10.20
C GLY A 74 -4.02 26.30 -10.43
N MET A 75 -2.96 26.95 -10.91
CA MET A 75 -2.99 28.39 -11.19
C MET A 75 -3.89 28.69 -12.40
N VAL A 76 -4.57 29.82 -12.31
CA VAL A 76 -5.41 30.36 -13.39
C VAL A 76 -4.89 31.72 -13.84
N LYS A 77 -5.12 32.08 -15.09
CA LYS A 77 -4.74 33.42 -15.60
C LYS A 77 -5.64 34.49 -15.03
N SER A 78 -5.05 35.49 -14.42
CA SER A 78 -5.72 36.75 -14.06
C SER A 78 -6.12 37.53 -15.33
N ARG A 79 -6.90 38.58 -15.14
CA ARG A 79 -7.28 39.51 -16.26
C ARG A 79 -6.04 40.11 -16.94
N ASP A 80 -4.97 40.28 -16.22
CA ASP A 80 -3.69 40.84 -16.70
C ASP A 80 -2.74 39.78 -17.29
N GLY A 81 -3.21 38.53 -17.43
CA GLY A 81 -2.44 37.41 -18.00
C GLY A 81 -1.44 36.75 -17.03
N VAL A 82 -1.39 37.18 -15.78
CA VAL A 82 -0.48 36.61 -14.75
C VAL A 82 -1.15 35.37 -14.14
N LEU A 83 -0.36 34.32 -13.94
CA LEU A 83 -0.78 33.10 -13.26
C LEU A 83 -0.92 33.35 -11.77
N ILE A 84 -2.08 33.10 -11.21
CA ILE A 84 -2.39 33.27 -9.79
C ILE A 84 -3.09 32.04 -9.23
N PRO A 85 -2.78 31.64 -7.98
CA PRO A 85 -3.59 30.64 -7.29
C PRO A 85 -4.94 31.25 -6.91
N GLN A 86 -6.04 30.54 -7.19
CA GLN A 86 -7.39 30.99 -6.85
C GLN A 86 -8.12 29.89 -6.09
N LYS A 87 -8.47 30.15 -4.83
CA LYS A 87 -9.19 29.21 -3.96
C LYS A 87 -10.52 28.78 -4.57
N GLY A 88 -10.81 27.48 -4.51
CA GLY A 88 -12.03 26.86 -5.02
C GLY A 88 -12.13 26.78 -6.55
N ALA A 89 -11.20 27.40 -7.29
CA ALA A 89 -11.23 27.34 -8.74
C ALA A 89 -10.82 25.95 -9.27
N PHE A 90 -9.83 25.34 -8.65
CA PHE A 90 -9.23 24.09 -9.11
C PHE A 90 -10.25 22.94 -9.09
N GLU A 91 -10.88 22.64 -7.97
CA GLU A 91 -11.89 21.58 -7.88
C GLU A 91 -13.09 21.84 -8.79
N ASN A 92 -13.59 23.08 -8.83
CA ASN A 92 -14.73 23.44 -9.68
C ASN A 92 -14.45 23.25 -11.16
N LEU A 93 -13.22 23.57 -11.60
CA LEU A 93 -12.81 23.36 -12.99
C LEU A 93 -12.67 21.87 -13.30
N ILE A 94 -12.05 21.08 -12.42
CA ILE A 94 -11.90 19.63 -12.59
C ILE A 94 -13.25 18.93 -12.76
N ARG A 95 -14.29 19.34 -12.05
CA ARG A 95 -15.65 18.78 -12.18
C ARG A 95 -16.22 18.92 -13.60
N GLY A 96 -15.72 19.88 -14.38
CA GLY A 96 -16.09 20.09 -15.78
C GLY A 96 -15.27 19.30 -16.80
N TYR A 97 -14.20 18.61 -16.37
CA TYR A 97 -13.30 17.88 -17.29
C TYR A 97 -13.63 16.38 -17.32
N PRO A 98 -14.16 15.84 -18.44
CA PRO A 98 -14.55 14.42 -18.52
C PRO A 98 -13.42 13.44 -18.27
N GLN A 99 -12.16 13.82 -18.54
CA GLN A 99 -10.98 12.99 -18.29
C GLN A 99 -10.65 12.87 -16.79
N LEU A 100 -11.09 13.84 -15.99
CA LEU A 100 -10.83 13.93 -14.56
C LEU A 100 -12.06 13.60 -13.73
N HIS A 101 -13.27 13.68 -14.32
CA HIS A 101 -14.52 13.38 -13.61
C HIS A 101 -15.56 12.73 -14.52
N ASP A 102 -15.87 11.46 -14.26
CA ASP A 102 -16.95 10.71 -14.89
C ASP A 102 -18.31 11.11 -14.29
N THR A 103 -18.90 12.15 -14.87
CA THR A 103 -20.19 12.69 -14.41
C THR A 103 -21.35 11.71 -14.61
N VAL A 104 -21.23 10.76 -15.55
CA VAL A 104 -22.28 9.76 -15.82
C VAL A 104 -22.30 8.74 -14.69
N TYR A 105 -21.17 8.17 -14.38
CA TYR A 105 -21.05 7.25 -13.24
C TYR A 105 -21.37 7.95 -11.91
N TRP A 106 -20.87 9.16 -11.69
CA TRP A 106 -21.15 9.93 -10.49
C TRP A 106 -22.66 10.15 -10.28
N ARG A 107 -23.41 10.54 -11.33
CA ARG A 107 -24.88 10.69 -11.28
C ARG A 107 -25.58 9.37 -10.98
N HIS A 108 -25.12 8.27 -11.55
CA HIS A 108 -25.67 6.95 -11.25
C HIS A 108 -25.50 6.60 -9.76
N ARG A 109 -24.35 6.97 -9.16
CA ARG A 109 -24.09 6.77 -7.72
C ARG A 109 -24.93 7.65 -6.81
N LEU A 110 -25.49 8.77 -7.29
CA LEU A 110 -26.39 9.62 -6.49
C LEU A 110 -27.69 8.91 -6.07
N SER A 111 -28.07 7.83 -6.74
CA SER A 111 -29.18 6.96 -6.31
C SER A 111 -28.86 6.16 -5.06
N ASP A 112 -27.58 6.03 -4.70
CA ASP A 112 -27.11 5.40 -3.48
C ASP A 112 -27.01 6.43 -2.36
N ALA A 113 -27.92 6.40 -1.39
CA ALA A 113 -27.97 7.34 -0.28
C ALA A 113 -26.70 7.37 0.60
N SER A 114 -25.85 6.36 0.48
CA SER A 114 -24.56 6.25 1.19
C SER A 114 -23.39 6.88 0.44
N PHE A 115 -23.59 7.34 -0.81
CA PHE A 115 -22.52 7.93 -1.61
C PHE A 115 -22.29 9.39 -1.21
N ASP A 116 -21.08 9.69 -0.74
CA ASP A 116 -20.68 11.08 -0.44
C ASP A 116 -20.50 11.87 -1.74
N THR A 117 -21.36 12.85 -1.96
CA THR A 117 -21.41 13.69 -3.16
C THR A 117 -20.18 14.60 -3.33
N SER A 118 -19.35 14.72 -2.29
CA SER A 118 -18.10 15.48 -2.36
C SER A 118 -17.00 14.75 -3.14
N PHE A 119 -17.13 13.42 -3.37
CA PHE A 119 -16.19 12.68 -4.21
C PHE A 119 -16.34 13.02 -5.68
N LEU A 120 -15.20 13.12 -6.36
CA LEU A 120 -15.08 13.03 -7.80
C LEU A 120 -14.70 11.59 -8.17
N VAL A 121 -14.95 11.20 -9.41
CA VAL A 121 -14.70 9.83 -9.87
C VAL A 121 -13.93 9.89 -11.18
N LEU A 122 -12.78 9.23 -11.26
CA LEU A 122 -12.09 9.06 -12.54
C LEU A 122 -12.90 8.15 -13.48
N PRO A 123 -12.78 8.32 -14.80
CA PRO A 123 -13.15 7.28 -15.76
C PRO A 123 -12.51 5.94 -15.37
N GLU A 124 -13.19 4.86 -15.70
CA GLU A 124 -12.72 3.51 -15.37
C GLU A 124 -11.38 3.19 -16.03
N ALA A 125 -10.40 2.81 -15.24
CA ALA A 125 -9.13 2.30 -15.70
C ALA A 125 -9.28 0.79 -16.00
N LYS A 126 -9.63 0.47 -17.25
CA LYS A 126 -9.95 -0.90 -17.67
C LYS A 126 -8.78 -1.87 -17.50
N GLU A 127 -7.56 -1.38 -17.70
CA GLU A 127 -6.32 -2.15 -17.58
C GLU A 127 -6.08 -2.61 -16.14
N MET A 128 -6.53 -1.83 -15.17
CA MET A 128 -6.38 -2.12 -13.73
C MET A 128 -7.64 -2.72 -13.12
N ASP A 129 -8.76 -2.80 -13.87
CA ASP A 129 -10.06 -3.27 -13.41
C ASP A 129 -10.48 -2.57 -12.08
N LEU A 130 -10.27 -1.27 -12.00
CA LEU A 130 -10.59 -0.46 -10.83
C LEU A 130 -11.08 0.94 -11.21
N ARG A 131 -11.74 1.57 -10.24
CA ARG A 131 -12.22 2.94 -10.36
C ARG A 131 -11.73 3.75 -9.17
N ILE A 132 -11.20 4.95 -9.43
CA ILE A 132 -10.74 5.87 -8.40
C ILE A 132 -11.82 6.88 -8.09
N CYS A 133 -12.25 6.89 -6.83
CA CYS A 133 -13.04 7.96 -6.23
C CYS A 133 -12.10 8.84 -5.40
N TYR A 134 -12.06 10.12 -5.66
CA TYR A 134 -11.13 11.01 -4.97
C TYR A 134 -11.81 12.27 -4.43
N LYS A 135 -11.28 12.82 -3.34
CA LYS A 135 -11.80 13.98 -2.64
C LYS A 135 -10.68 14.97 -2.36
N PHE A 136 -11.00 16.26 -2.41
CA PHE A 136 -10.03 17.33 -2.15
C PHE A 136 -10.05 17.82 -0.71
N ILE A 137 -8.84 18.08 -0.17
CA ILE A 137 -8.61 19.05 0.88
C ILE A 137 -7.81 20.18 0.24
N GLU A 138 -8.43 21.34 0.04
CA GLU A 138 -7.78 22.54 -0.48
C GLU A 138 -7.38 23.43 0.69
N TYR A 139 -6.12 23.84 0.74
CA TYR A 139 -5.63 24.72 1.80
C TYR A 139 -6.18 26.15 1.62
N GLU A 140 -6.47 26.81 2.75
CA GLU A 140 -6.99 28.18 2.73
C GLU A 140 -6.02 29.16 2.09
N ASN A 141 -4.73 29.03 2.43
CA ASN A 141 -3.66 29.78 1.84
C ASN A 141 -2.92 28.87 0.87
N LEU A 142 -3.21 29.00 -0.42
CA LEU A 142 -2.46 28.31 -1.46
C LEU A 142 -1.07 28.91 -1.57
N LEU A 143 -0.06 28.07 -1.40
CA LEU A 143 1.33 28.51 -1.28
C LEU A 143 2.05 28.42 -2.62
N ASP A 144 2.91 29.39 -2.87
CA ASP A 144 4.07 29.16 -3.72
C ASP A 144 5.03 28.24 -2.95
N SER A 145 5.51 27.19 -3.60
CA SER A 145 6.36 26.20 -2.94
C SER A 145 7.70 26.76 -2.44
N SER A 146 8.13 27.92 -2.93
CA SER A 146 9.29 28.66 -2.39
C SER A 146 9.10 29.10 -0.93
N ASN A 147 7.86 29.16 -0.47
CA ASN A 147 7.50 29.55 0.91
C ASN A 147 7.23 28.35 1.83
N MET A 148 7.47 27.12 1.35
CA MET A 148 7.31 25.92 2.18
C MET A 148 8.35 25.85 3.29
N THR A 149 7.88 25.53 4.50
CA THR A 149 8.69 25.32 5.69
C THR A 149 8.31 24.01 6.37
N GLU A 150 8.97 23.70 7.49
CA GLU A 150 8.63 22.52 8.29
C GLU A 150 7.18 22.58 8.83
N VAL A 151 6.61 23.76 8.99
CA VAL A 151 5.22 23.93 9.47
C VAL A 151 4.23 23.35 8.46
N GLU A 152 4.45 23.63 7.19
CA GLU A 152 3.61 23.10 6.11
C GLU A 152 3.82 21.60 5.93
N TRP A 153 5.05 21.10 6.06
CA TRP A 153 5.31 19.65 6.00
C TRP A 153 4.59 18.89 7.12
N ILE A 154 4.66 19.43 8.36
CA ILE A 154 3.95 18.85 9.51
C ILE A 154 2.44 18.86 9.27
N ARG A 155 1.89 19.96 8.77
CA ARG A 155 0.46 20.07 8.45
C ARG A 155 0.01 19.03 7.42
N ILE A 156 0.77 18.88 6.31
CA ILE A 156 0.47 17.88 5.29
C ILE A 156 0.49 16.47 5.91
N ALA A 157 1.50 16.17 6.73
CA ALA A 157 1.64 14.88 7.37
C ALA A 157 0.51 14.59 8.37
N GLU A 158 0.10 15.58 9.16
CA GLU A 158 -1.03 15.47 10.10
C GLU A 158 -2.36 15.28 9.38
N ASP A 159 -2.60 16.00 8.27
CA ASP A 159 -3.80 15.83 7.44
C ASP A 159 -3.86 14.42 6.83
N ILE A 160 -2.73 13.89 6.34
CA ILE A 160 -2.65 12.51 5.85
C ILE A 160 -2.95 11.53 7.00
N MET A 161 -2.30 11.70 8.15
CA MET A 161 -2.45 10.78 9.29
C MET A 161 -3.86 10.80 9.86
N LYS A 162 -4.51 11.96 9.91
CA LYS A 162 -5.91 12.12 10.34
C LYS A 162 -6.88 11.31 9.48
N HIS A 163 -6.61 11.23 8.17
CA HIS A 163 -7.45 10.53 7.21
C HIS A 163 -6.87 9.18 6.77
N TYR A 164 -5.82 8.71 7.44
CA TYR A 164 -5.08 7.52 7.04
C TYR A 164 -5.96 6.28 6.92
N ASP A 165 -6.90 6.11 7.85
CA ASP A 165 -7.79 4.95 7.89
C ASP A 165 -8.98 5.06 6.92
N GLU A 166 -9.29 6.25 6.39
CA GLU A 166 -10.45 6.49 5.53
C GLU A 166 -10.16 6.28 4.03
N PHE A 167 -8.89 6.43 3.61
CA PHE A 167 -8.49 6.42 2.21
C PHE A 167 -7.50 5.30 1.91
N ASP A 168 -7.51 4.78 0.68
CA ASP A 168 -6.61 3.73 0.21
C ASP A 168 -5.23 4.29 -0.20
N GLY A 169 -5.16 5.58 -0.54
CA GLY A 169 -3.92 6.27 -0.91
C GLY A 169 -4.08 7.79 -0.87
N PHE A 170 -2.98 8.50 -1.04
CA PHE A 170 -2.89 9.95 -0.89
C PHE A 170 -2.15 10.58 -2.07
N VAL A 171 -2.64 11.72 -2.55
CA VAL A 171 -1.96 12.54 -3.55
C VAL A 171 -1.79 13.94 -2.99
N VAL A 172 -0.58 14.49 -3.06
CA VAL A 172 -0.28 15.87 -2.67
C VAL A 172 0.06 16.67 -3.92
N LEU A 173 -0.78 17.65 -4.25
CA LEU A 173 -0.53 18.61 -5.32
C LEU A 173 0.28 19.78 -4.77
N HIS A 174 1.45 19.99 -5.36
CA HIS A 174 2.50 20.84 -4.80
C HIS A 174 3.22 21.63 -5.90
N GLY A 175 3.79 22.76 -5.56
CA GLY A 175 4.66 23.51 -6.47
C GLY A 175 6.01 22.79 -6.66
N THR A 176 6.58 22.90 -7.87
CA THR A 176 7.72 22.06 -8.28
C THR A 176 9.04 22.42 -7.60
N ASP A 177 9.25 23.66 -7.11
CA ASP A 177 10.56 24.11 -6.64
C ASP A 177 11.04 23.38 -5.39
N THR A 178 10.14 23.12 -4.44
CA THR A 178 10.48 22.43 -3.19
C THR A 178 9.77 21.07 -3.02
N LEU A 179 9.19 20.55 -4.09
CA LEU A 179 8.47 19.27 -4.08
C LEU A 179 9.36 18.12 -3.58
N SER A 180 10.61 18.06 -4.01
CA SER A 180 11.57 17.05 -3.56
C SER A 180 11.94 17.17 -2.08
N TYR A 181 11.98 18.39 -1.55
CA TYR A 181 12.21 18.62 -0.12
C TYR A 181 11.02 18.14 0.71
N THR A 182 9.81 18.49 0.30
CA THR A 182 8.58 18.03 0.96
C THR A 182 8.46 16.50 0.93
N ALA A 183 8.73 15.88 -0.22
CA ALA A 183 8.69 14.41 -0.35
C ALA A 183 9.75 13.73 0.52
N SER A 184 10.95 14.30 0.60
CA SER A 184 12.00 13.81 1.48
C SER A 184 11.61 13.93 2.95
N ALA A 185 11.11 15.11 3.38
CA ALA A 185 10.65 15.33 4.75
C ALA A 185 9.56 14.33 5.15
N LEU A 186 8.51 14.19 4.34
CA LEU A 186 7.42 13.24 4.58
C LEU A 186 7.93 11.79 4.63
N SER A 187 8.92 11.42 3.80
CA SER A 187 9.51 10.07 3.81
C SER A 187 10.15 9.72 5.16
N PHE A 188 10.69 10.69 5.90
CA PHE A 188 11.27 10.48 7.21
C PHE A 188 10.29 10.73 8.36
N MET A 189 9.19 11.44 8.11
CA MET A 189 8.15 11.69 9.12
C MET A 189 7.23 10.48 9.29
N PHE A 190 6.98 9.71 8.23
CA PHE A 190 6.16 8.49 8.28
C PHE A 190 7.02 7.26 8.49
N GLU A 191 6.79 6.54 9.59
CA GLU A 191 7.37 5.23 9.89
C GLU A 191 6.31 4.14 9.70
N ASN A 192 6.72 2.99 9.16
CA ASN A 192 5.85 1.83 8.89
C ASN A 192 4.62 2.15 8.03
N ILE A 193 4.82 2.97 7.00
CA ILE A 193 3.76 3.34 6.09
C ILE A 193 3.26 2.13 5.29
N GLY A 194 1.94 1.93 5.23
CA GLY A 194 1.29 0.81 4.52
C GLY A 194 0.52 1.24 3.28
N LYS A 195 0.46 2.55 2.98
CA LYS A 195 -0.29 3.12 1.85
C LYS A 195 0.59 4.06 1.05
N GLY A 196 0.31 4.20 -0.25
CA GLY A 196 1.05 5.11 -1.12
C GLY A 196 0.73 6.57 -0.85
N ILE A 197 1.77 7.42 -0.75
CA ILE A 197 1.66 8.87 -0.76
C ILE A 197 2.40 9.35 -2.00
N VAL A 198 1.69 9.93 -2.96
CA VAL A 198 2.26 10.39 -4.22
C VAL A 198 2.23 11.92 -4.26
N LEU A 199 3.39 12.55 -4.30
CA LEU A 199 3.50 13.97 -4.54
C LEU A 199 3.62 14.23 -6.04
N THR A 200 2.94 15.26 -6.54
CA THR A 200 3.05 15.69 -7.93
C THR A 200 2.74 17.17 -8.08
N GLY A 201 2.94 17.67 -9.28
CA GLY A 201 2.66 19.04 -9.70
C GLY A 201 2.72 19.13 -11.21
N SER A 202 2.89 20.33 -11.73
CA SER A 202 3.11 20.53 -13.16
C SER A 202 4.02 21.71 -13.43
N GLN A 203 4.66 21.70 -14.58
CA GLN A 203 5.39 22.85 -15.13
C GLN A 203 4.44 23.86 -15.78
N ILE A 204 3.31 23.36 -16.33
CA ILE A 204 2.28 24.17 -16.99
C ILE A 204 0.95 23.92 -16.28
N PRO A 205 0.14 24.97 -15.99
CA PRO A 205 -1.16 24.79 -15.35
C PRO A 205 -2.04 23.76 -16.06
N ILE A 206 -2.79 22.95 -15.31
CA ILE A 206 -3.54 21.80 -15.84
C ILE A 206 -4.55 22.17 -16.93
N PHE A 207 -5.06 23.40 -16.91
CA PHE A 207 -6.09 23.89 -17.85
C PHE A 207 -5.49 24.59 -19.09
N GLU A 208 -4.16 24.70 -19.17
CA GLU A 208 -3.50 25.27 -20.31
C GLU A 208 -3.21 24.21 -21.39
N PRO A 209 -3.19 24.61 -22.69
CA PRO A 209 -2.77 23.73 -23.76
C PRO A 209 -1.35 23.19 -23.54
N ARG A 210 -1.09 21.93 -23.86
CA ARG A 210 0.18 21.24 -23.66
C ARG A 210 0.63 21.09 -22.19
N SER A 211 -0.34 21.13 -21.25
CA SER A 211 -0.04 20.89 -19.85
C SER A 211 0.41 19.44 -19.61
N ASP A 212 1.42 19.28 -18.77
CA ASP A 212 1.82 18.02 -18.16
C ASP A 212 0.97 17.67 -16.92
N GLY A 213 0.13 18.61 -16.46
CA GLY A 213 -0.59 18.48 -15.20
C GLY A 213 -1.68 17.41 -15.21
N ALA A 214 -2.38 17.21 -16.33
CA ALA A 214 -3.46 16.22 -16.41
C ALA A 214 -2.91 14.79 -16.31
N ASP A 215 -1.85 14.48 -17.05
CA ASP A 215 -1.18 13.17 -17.00
C ASP A 215 -0.55 12.92 -15.63
N ASN A 216 0.19 13.89 -15.09
CA ASN A 216 0.79 13.79 -13.76
C ASN A 216 -0.26 13.54 -12.68
N PHE A 217 -1.42 14.20 -12.74
CA PHE A 217 -2.47 14.07 -11.75
C PHE A 217 -3.21 12.74 -11.87
N VAL A 218 -3.67 12.36 -13.07
CA VAL A 218 -4.39 11.09 -13.31
C VAL A 218 -3.53 9.89 -12.92
N SER A 219 -2.29 9.86 -13.42
CA SER A 219 -1.36 8.77 -13.09
C SER A 219 -1.07 8.69 -11.59
N SER A 220 -0.92 9.84 -10.90
CA SER A 220 -0.74 9.87 -9.44
C SER A 220 -1.93 9.28 -8.69
N LEU A 221 -3.17 9.57 -9.13
CA LEU A 221 -4.38 9.01 -8.55
C LEU A 221 -4.47 7.50 -8.76
N LEU A 222 -4.18 7.02 -9.99
CA LEU A 222 -4.18 5.60 -10.32
C LEU A 222 -3.10 4.83 -9.53
N ILE A 223 -1.90 5.40 -9.40
CA ILE A 223 -0.81 4.81 -8.62
C ILE A 223 -1.16 4.77 -7.13
N ALA A 224 -1.61 5.89 -6.55
CA ALA A 224 -1.91 5.97 -5.12
C ALA A 224 -3.03 5.03 -4.69
N GLY A 225 -4.08 4.87 -5.53
CA GLY A 225 -5.22 4.01 -5.22
C GLY A 225 -5.11 2.58 -5.73
N GLY A 226 -4.35 2.36 -6.82
CA GLY A 226 -4.33 1.08 -7.54
C GLY A 226 -3.09 0.23 -7.34
N LEU A 227 -1.94 0.85 -7.04
CA LEU A 227 -0.68 0.13 -6.88
C LEU A 227 -0.28 0.02 -5.40
N ASN A 228 0.31 -1.14 -5.07
CA ASN A 228 0.84 -1.37 -3.72
C ASN A 228 2.28 -0.85 -3.62
N ILE A 229 2.43 0.46 -3.41
CA ILE A 229 3.72 1.10 -3.20
C ILE A 229 3.64 1.89 -1.89
N PRO A 230 3.89 1.24 -0.74
CA PRO A 230 3.77 1.86 0.58
C PRO A 230 4.98 2.76 0.88
N GLU A 231 5.15 3.78 0.07
CA GLU A 231 6.22 4.76 0.19
C GLU A 231 5.71 6.18 -0.10
N VAL A 232 6.43 7.17 0.38
CA VAL A 232 6.31 8.54 -0.11
C VAL A 232 7.08 8.67 -1.42
N THR A 233 6.41 9.07 -2.47
CA THR A 233 6.92 9.05 -3.84
C THR A 233 6.65 10.37 -4.57
N ILE A 234 7.37 10.60 -5.66
CA ILE A 234 7.11 11.70 -6.60
C ILE A 234 6.78 11.08 -7.96
N TYR A 235 5.62 11.44 -8.51
CA TYR A 235 5.31 11.12 -9.90
C TYR A 235 5.46 12.36 -10.77
N PHE A 236 6.28 12.24 -11.80
CA PHE A 236 6.52 13.33 -12.75
C PHE A 236 7.07 12.82 -14.08
N GLY A 237 6.54 13.32 -15.20
CA GLY A 237 7.07 13.01 -16.53
C GLY A 237 7.06 11.51 -16.85
N GLY A 238 6.01 10.78 -16.51
CA GLY A 238 5.85 9.35 -16.79
C GLY A 238 6.62 8.41 -15.85
N LYS A 239 7.20 8.92 -14.75
CA LYS A 239 7.99 8.11 -13.82
C LYS A 239 7.60 8.34 -12.37
N LEU A 240 7.55 7.26 -11.60
CA LEU A 240 7.40 7.31 -10.14
C LEU A 240 8.76 7.11 -9.48
N PHE A 241 9.20 8.09 -8.75
CA PHE A 241 10.46 8.08 -8.01
C PHE A 241 10.23 7.96 -6.51
N ARG A 242 11.20 7.36 -5.80
CA ARG A 242 11.21 7.39 -4.33
C ARG A 242 11.44 8.83 -3.84
N GLY A 243 10.58 9.33 -2.96
CA GLY A 243 10.54 10.73 -2.55
C GLY A 243 11.84 11.27 -1.98
N ASN A 244 12.52 10.49 -1.12
CA ASN A 244 13.80 10.89 -0.52
C ASN A 244 15.03 10.59 -1.39
N ARG A 245 14.83 10.22 -2.67
CA ARG A 245 15.92 9.94 -3.64
C ARG A 245 15.81 10.79 -4.91
N THR A 246 14.90 11.75 -4.92
CA THR A 246 14.53 12.54 -6.09
C THR A 246 14.95 13.98 -5.94
N CYS A 247 15.41 14.59 -7.02
CA CYS A 247 15.73 16.01 -7.08
C CYS A 247 15.14 16.66 -8.34
N LYS A 248 14.90 17.98 -8.27
CA LYS A 248 14.54 18.78 -9.44
C LYS A 248 15.80 19.06 -10.25
N ILE A 249 15.82 18.59 -11.50
CA ILE A 249 16.99 18.68 -12.38
C ILE A 249 16.84 19.72 -13.49
N SER A 250 15.62 20.20 -13.74
CA SER A 250 15.37 21.16 -14.82
C SER A 250 14.23 22.11 -14.48
N VAL A 251 14.35 23.34 -14.94
CA VAL A 251 13.30 24.37 -14.86
C VAL A 251 12.56 24.53 -16.19
N ASN A 252 13.13 24.04 -17.29
CA ASN A 252 12.63 24.26 -18.65
C ASN A 252 12.10 23.00 -19.33
N ASN A 253 12.23 21.83 -18.69
CA ASN A 253 11.79 20.56 -19.25
C ASN A 253 10.54 20.07 -18.51
N LEU A 254 9.62 19.40 -19.23
CA LEU A 254 8.49 18.72 -18.59
C LEU A 254 8.96 17.55 -17.73
N ASN A 255 10.07 16.89 -18.10
CA ASN A 255 10.76 15.92 -17.25
C ASN A 255 11.69 16.68 -16.27
N ALA A 256 11.07 17.35 -15.29
CA ALA A 256 11.79 18.25 -14.39
C ALA A 256 12.46 17.57 -13.20
N PHE A 257 12.16 16.30 -12.93
CA PHE A 257 12.66 15.52 -11.81
C PHE A 257 13.38 14.26 -12.27
N ASP A 258 14.38 13.85 -11.49
CA ASP A 258 15.10 12.61 -11.68
C ASP A 258 15.62 12.06 -10.34
N SER A 259 15.96 10.78 -10.34
CA SER A 259 16.55 10.06 -9.21
C SER A 259 17.88 9.42 -9.65
N PRO A 260 18.99 10.17 -9.65
CA PRO A 260 20.25 9.73 -10.28
C PRO A 260 20.86 8.45 -9.72
N ASN A 261 20.58 8.13 -8.44
CA ASN A 261 21.14 6.99 -7.71
C ASN A 261 20.10 5.89 -7.40
N CYS A 262 18.88 6.01 -7.91
CA CYS A 262 17.83 5.04 -7.63
C CYS A 262 16.94 4.88 -8.86
N VAL A 263 16.68 3.64 -9.25
CA VAL A 263 15.80 3.35 -10.37
C VAL A 263 14.37 3.80 -10.07
N PRO A 264 13.58 4.21 -11.06
CA PRO A 264 12.16 4.48 -10.88
C PRO A 264 11.43 3.27 -10.31
N LEU A 265 10.45 3.51 -9.43
CA LEU A 265 9.59 2.48 -8.87
C LEU A 265 8.50 2.05 -9.87
N VAL A 266 8.06 3.00 -10.72
CA VAL A 266 7.13 2.77 -11.82
C VAL A 266 7.56 3.59 -13.03
N GLU A 267 7.41 3.01 -14.22
CA GLU A 267 7.47 3.73 -15.50
C GLU A 267 6.12 3.59 -16.18
N ALA A 268 5.52 4.74 -16.54
CA ALA A 268 4.24 4.80 -17.24
C ALA A 268 4.47 4.71 -18.74
N GLY A 269 4.09 3.60 -19.35
CA GLY A 269 4.00 3.38 -20.77
C GLY A 269 2.54 3.30 -21.21
N ILE A 270 2.18 2.29 -22.00
CA ILE A 270 0.78 1.90 -22.22
C ILE A 270 0.21 1.36 -20.91
N ASP A 271 1.00 0.53 -20.21
CA ASP A 271 0.73 0.02 -18.87
C ASP A 271 1.73 0.62 -17.87
N PHE A 272 1.44 0.51 -16.58
CA PHE A 272 2.39 0.81 -15.51
C PHE A 272 3.38 -0.35 -15.32
N GLU A 273 4.64 -0.12 -15.65
CA GLU A 273 5.71 -1.09 -15.37
C GLU A 273 6.25 -0.87 -13.96
N VAL A 274 5.86 -1.76 -13.03
CA VAL A 274 6.21 -1.66 -11.60
C VAL A 274 7.49 -2.42 -11.31
N ASN A 275 8.50 -1.76 -10.77
CA ASN A 275 9.72 -2.37 -10.28
C ASN A 275 9.55 -2.91 -8.85
N LYS A 276 8.92 -4.06 -8.71
CA LYS A 276 8.59 -4.68 -7.41
C LYS A 276 9.79 -4.91 -6.50
N LYS A 277 10.99 -5.13 -7.09
CA LYS A 277 12.23 -5.36 -6.31
C LYS A 277 12.76 -4.08 -5.67
N ALA A 278 12.46 -2.93 -6.26
CA ALA A 278 12.89 -1.65 -5.74
C ALA A 278 11.98 -1.10 -4.62
N ILE A 279 10.74 -1.60 -4.49
CA ILE A 279 9.77 -1.11 -3.50
C ILE A 279 10.22 -1.51 -2.09
N HIS A 280 10.28 -0.52 -1.19
CA HIS A 280 10.55 -0.76 0.23
C HIS A 280 9.37 -1.44 0.90
N LYS A 281 9.66 -2.50 1.68
CA LYS A 281 8.65 -3.26 2.43
C LYS A 281 8.91 -3.07 3.91
N PRO A 282 7.94 -2.52 4.68
CA PRO A 282 8.10 -2.44 6.13
C PRO A 282 8.28 -3.84 6.74
N ALA A 283 9.32 -4.02 7.54
CA ALA A 283 9.68 -5.33 8.12
C ALA A 283 9.29 -5.45 9.60
N THR A 284 8.26 -4.73 10.04
CA THR A 284 7.83 -4.70 11.45
C THR A 284 6.35 -4.99 11.60
N ILE A 285 5.98 -5.54 12.78
CA ILE A 285 4.58 -5.69 13.19
C ILE A 285 4.16 -4.44 13.97
N GLU A 286 4.13 -3.29 13.30
CA GLU A 286 3.75 -2.02 13.90
C GLU A 286 2.88 -1.22 12.94
N LYS A 287 1.99 -0.40 13.50
CA LYS A 287 1.16 0.51 12.72
C LYS A 287 1.97 1.70 12.22
N CYS A 288 1.47 2.38 11.20
CA CYS A 288 2.03 3.64 10.72
C CYS A 288 2.12 4.66 11.87
N HIS A 289 3.29 5.28 12.01
CA HIS A 289 3.58 6.28 13.03
C HIS A 289 4.05 7.57 12.38
N LEU A 290 3.64 8.71 12.96
CA LEU A 290 4.02 10.02 12.46
C LEU A 290 4.96 10.72 13.45
N HIS A 291 6.14 11.11 12.95
CA HIS A 291 7.12 11.92 13.67
C HIS A 291 7.06 13.37 13.18
N THR A 292 6.71 14.30 14.08
CA THR A 292 6.58 15.73 13.75
C THR A 292 7.72 16.59 14.28
N LYS A 293 8.65 15.99 15.05
CA LYS A 293 9.79 16.74 15.61
C LYS A 293 10.90 16.86 14.58
N MET A 294 11.15 18.07 14.12
CA MET A 294 12.22 18.41 13.18
C MET A 294 13.07 19.54 13.75
N SER A 295 14.40 19.49 13.54
CA SER A 295 15.28 20.59 13.87
C SER A 295 15.43 21.53 12.68
N LYS A 296 15.33 22.83 12.93
CA LYS A 296 15.62 23.90 11.96
C LYS A 296 17.12 24.22 11.89
N ASN A 297 17.89 23.76 12.87
CA ASN A 297 19.28 24.07 13.05
C ASN A 297 20.19 23.14 12.25
N VAL A 298 19.81 22.87 10.99
CA VAL A 298 20.57 22.04 10.04
C VAL A 298 21.03 22.89 8.88
N GLY A 299 22.33 22.85 8.57
CA GLY A 299 22.92 23.62 7.49
C GLY A 299 23.58 22.75 6.42
N LEU A 300 23.64 23.27 5.20
CA LEU A 300 24.33 22.66 4.07
C LEU A 300 25.67 23.37 3.90
N LEU A 301 26.79 22.65 4.06
CA LEU A 301 28.13 23.15 3.89
C LEU A 301 28.82 22.48 2.70
N ARG A 302 28.97 23.24 1.61
CA ARG A 302 29.66 22.75 0.41
C ARG A 302 31.13 23.10 0.48
N ILE A 303 32.00 22.10 0.37
CA ILE A 303 33.45 22.31 0.29
C ILE A 303 33.83 22.79 -1.12
N PHE A 304 34.69 23.79 -1.20
CA PHE A 304 35.25 24.31 -2.45
C PHE A 304 36.74 24.61 -2.28
N PRO A 305 37.54 24.66 -3.38
CA PRO A 305 38.95 25.02 -3.30
C PRO A 305 39.14 26.36 -2.63
N SER A 306 40.10 26.42 -1.69
CA SER A 306 40.41 27.62 -0.89
C SER A 306 39.35 28.05 0.14
N ILE A 307 38.40 27.18 0.51
CA ILE A 307 37.53 27.44 1.68
C ILE A 307 38.40 27.59 2.93
N SER A 308 38.19 28.64 3.69
CA SER A 308 38.98 28.88 4.90
C SER A 308 38.42 28.19 6.13
N SER A 309 39.30 27.81 7.06
CA SER A 309 38.92 27.27 8.37
C SER A 309 37.98 28.19 9.15
N ALA A 310 38.14 29.51 8.98
CA ALA A 310 37.31 30.53 9.60
C ALA A 310 35.82 30.45 9.13
N VAL A 311 35.58 30.16 7.84
CA VAL A 311 34.22 29.99 7.32
C VAL A 311 33.56 28.74 7.96
N ILE A 312 34.29 27.64 8.02
CA ILE A 312 33.78 26.39 8.62
C ILE A 312 33.53 26.58 10.11
N LYS A 313 34.45 27.24 10.81
CA LYS A 313 34.30 27.57 12.22
C LYS A 313 33.02 28.39 12.47
N ALA A 314 32.81 29.44 11.71
CA ALA A 314 31.64 30.30 11.84
C ALA A 314 30.35 29.56 11.53
N PHE A 315 30.34 28.73 10.48
CA PHE A 315 29.18 27.94 10.07
C PHE A 315 28.77 26.92 11.12
N CYS A 316 29.72 26.24 11.75
CA CYS A 316 29.47 25.18 12.73
C CYS A 316 29.18 25.68 14.15
N GLN A 317 29.07 27.02 14.39
CA GLN A 317 28.74 27.55 15.72
C GLN A 317 27.25 27.31 16.09
N PRO A 318 26.91 27.30 17.40
CA PRO A 318 25.53 27.32 17.80
C PRO A 318 24.72 28.43 17.11
N PRO A 319 23.47 28.20 16.72
CA PRO A 319 22.60 27.10 17.09
C PRO A 319 22.67 25.84 16.20
N ILE A 320 23.66 25.66 15.34
CA ILE A 320 23.77 24.52 14.44
C ILE A 320 23.83 23.18 15.23
N GLU A 321 22.92 22.28 14.92
CA GLU A 321 22.79 20.92 15.48
C GLU A 321 23.16 19.85 14.46
N GLY A 322 23.01 20.14 13.15
CA GLY A 322 23.33 19.24 12.06
C GLY A 322 23.97 19.93 10.87
N VAL A 323 24.89 19.24 10.21
CA VAL A 323 25.56 19.71 9.00
C VAL A 323 25.50 18.62 7.93
N VAL A 324 24.95 18.95 6.77
CA VAL A 324 25.14 18.18 5.56
C VAL A 324 26.37 18.70 4.86
N LEU A 325 27.46 17.90 4.86
CA LEU A 325 28.75 18.28 4.30
C LEU A 325 28.87 17.73 2.87
N GLU A 326 28.82 18.61 1.87
CA GLU A 326 29.08 18.25 0.48
C GLU A 326 30.58 18.25 0.18
N SER A 327 31.17 17.08 0.14
CA SER A 327 32.58 16.84 -0.13
C SER A 327 32.86 16.45 -1.58
N TYR A 328 34.14 16.41 -1.96
CA TYR A 328 34.55 16.04 -3.33
C TYR A 328 34.46 14.55 -3.60
N GLY A 329 34.01 14.19 -4.80
CA GLY A 329 34.07 12.81 -5.31
C GLY A 329 33.56 11.77 -4.32
N ALA A 330 34.40 10.84 -3.93
CA ALA A 330 34.07 9.74 -3.00
C ALA A 330 34.06 10.13 -1.51
N GLY A 331 34.01 11.43 -1.18
CA GLY A 331 33.97 11.90 0.21
C GLY A 331 35.24 12.63 0.67
N ASN A 332 36.05 13.12 -0.27
CA ASN A 332 37.32 13.76 0.03
C ASN A 332 37.15 15.22 0.44
N ILE A 333 38.00 15.67 1.33
CA ILE A 333 38.19 17.08 1.72
C ILE A 333 39.67 17.44 1.64
N PRO A 334 40.06 18.75 1.61
CA PRO A 334 41.48 19.13 1.60
C PRO A 334 42.24 18.55 2.79
N SER A 335 43.22 17.69 2.53
CA SER A 335 44.03 17.04 3.58
C SER A 335 45.21 17.88 4.05
N ASN A 336 45.55 18.92 3.28
CA ASN A 336 46.63 19.87 3.62
C ASN A 336 46.16 21.04 4.51
N GLN A 337 44.93 20.95 5.03
CA GLN A 337 44.32 21.95 5.91
C GLN A 337 43.84 21.30 7.21
N ASP A 338 44.78 20.95 8.09
CA ASP A 338 44.49 20.35 9.40
C ASP A 338 43.51 21.16 10.24
N GLU A 339 43.54 22.48 10.12
CA GLU A 339 42.63 23.39 10.81
C GLU A 339 41.18 23.15 10.42
N LEU A 340 40.89 22.85 9.13
CA LEU A 340 39.54 22.57 8.63
C LEU A 340 38.98 21.31 9.28
N ILE A 341 39.76 20.23 9.34
CA ILE A 341 39.38 18.96 9.98
C ILE A 341 39.19 19.18 11.48
N ASN A 342 40.05 19.97 12.12
CA ASN A 342 39.94 20.25 13.54
C ASN A 342 38.67 21.04 13.89
N GLU A 343 38.20 21.98 13.08
CA GLU A 343 36.95 22.71 13.31
C GLU A 343 35.72 21.80 13.15
N ILE A 344 35.69 20.90 12.14
CA ILE A 344 34.62 19.91 12.00
C ILE A 344 34.62 18.94 13.19
N SER A 345 35.79 18.44 13.58
CA SER A 345 35.94 17.55 14.75
C SER A 345 35.51 18.24 16.05
N ALA A 346 35.81 19.53 16.20
CA ALA A 346 35.34 20.30 17.35
C ALA A 346 33.83 20.47 17.38
N ALA A 347 33.18 20.63 16.21
CA ALA A 347 31.72 20.66 16.08
C ALA A 347 31.09 19.31 16.49
N VAL A 348 31.63 18.20 15.99
CA VAL A 348 31.17 16.85 16.34
C VAL A 348 31.32 16.56 17.85
N LYS A 349 32.45 16.98 18.46
CA LYS A 349 32.64 16.87 19.91
C LYS A 349 31.64 17.67 20.72
N ARG A 350 31.11 18.76 20.20
CA ARG A 350 30.01 19.53 20.80
C ARG A 350 28.62 18.87 20.61
N GLY A 351 28.51 17.80 19.83
CA GLY A 351 27.28 17.08 19.57
C GLY A 351 26.61 17.40 18.22
N VAL A 352 27.24 18.18 17.34
CA VAL A 352 26.73 18.45 15.99
C VAL A 352 26.83 17.17 15.17
N ILE A 353 25.70 16.78 14.56
CA ILE A 353 25.64 15.64 13.64
C ILE A 353 26.12 16.09 12.27
N VAL A 354 27.18 15.46 11.74
CA VAL A 354 27.70 15.74 10.39
C VAL A 354 27.44 14.55 9.47
N VAL A 355 26.70 14.79 8.38
CA VAL A 355 26.45 13.80 7.33
C VAL A 355 27.25 14.19 6.10
N ASN A 356 28.22 13.34 5.71
CA ASN A 356 29.04 13.57 4.53
C ASN A 356 28.36 13.00 3.28
N ILE A 357 28.14 13.85 2.28
CA ILE A 357 27.61 13.50 0.97
C ILE A 357 28.56 13.96 -0.14
N THR A 358 28.42 13.37 -1.33
CA THR A 358 29.19 13.81 -2.50
C THR A 358 28.54 15.00 -3.19
N GLN A 359 29.38 15.90 -3.76
CA GLN A 359 28.92 16.95 -4.68
C GLN A 359 28.53 16.40 -6.05
N CYS A 360 28.89 15.18 -6.36
CA CYS A 360 28.52 14.55 -7.62
C CYS A 360 27.03 14.17 -7.62
N THR A 361 26.37 14.35 -8.76
CA THR A 361 24.95 13.99 -8.93
C THR A 361 24.71 12.48 -8.88
N THR A 362 25.75 11.69 -9.24
CA THR A 362 25.70 10.22 -9.21
C THR A 362 26.83 9.66 -8.34
N GLY A 363 26.60 8.47 -7.77
CA GLY A 363 27.52 7.82 -6.85
C GLY A 363 27.23 8.13 -5.39
N ALA A 364 28.06 7.65 -4.50
CA ALA A 364 27.95 7.83 -3.05
C ALA A 364 29.33 8.08 -2.45
N VAL A 365 29.35 8.59 -1.22
CA VAL A 365 30.55 8.61 -0.41
C VAL A 365 30.90 7.16 -0.07
N ALA A 366 32.07 6.70 -0.53
CA ALA A 366 32.55 5.36 -0.24
C ALA A 366 33.35 5.33 1.06
N SER A 367 33.36 4.18 1.73
CA SER A 367 34.27 3.91 2.84
C SER A 367 35.73 4.16 2.42
N PRO A 368 36.67 4.50 3.32
CA PRO A 368 37.90 5.22 3.00
C PRO A 368 38.83 4.46 2.04
N MET A 369 38.63 4.69 0.75
CA MET A 369 39.62 4.30 -0.26
C MET A 369 40.84 5.21 -0.29
N TYR A 370 40.73 6.42 0.31
CA TYR A 370 41.78 7.43 0.35
C TYR A 370 42.06 7.88 1.78
N GLU A 371 43.33 8.23 2.09
CA GLU A 371 43.75 8.68 3.40
C GLU A 371 42.95 9.91 3.91
N THR A 372 42.58 10.81 3.00
CA THR A 372 41.72 11.95 3.26
C THR A 372 40.30 11.61 3.71
N GLY A 373 39.73 10.50 3.26
CA GLY A 373 38.46 9.98 3.72
C GLY A 373 38.54 9.27 5.08
N ARG A 374 39.67 8.65 5.37
CA ARG A 374 39.90 7.89 6.61
C ARG A 374 39.88 8.78 7.87
N MET A 375 40.39 10.01 7.78
CA MET A 375 40.37 10.96 8.87
C MET A 375 38.95 11.42 9.26
N MET A 376 38.01 11.39 8.31
CA MET A 376 36.62 11.76 8.54
C MET A 376 35.81 10.68 9.27
N MET A 377 36.11 9.40 9.04
CA MET A 377 35.31 8.30 9.60
C MET A 377 35.41 8.13 11.11
N THR A 378 36.48 8.58 11.74
CA THR A 378 36.58 8.51 13.20
C THR A 378 35.63 9.46 13.92
N ASN A 379 35.03 10.43 13.22
CA ASN A 379 34.27 11.54 13.79
C ASN A 379 32.87 11.77 13.16
N ILE A 380 32.48 11.01 12.12
CA ILE A 380 31.21 11.21 11.41
C ILE A 380 30.37 9.94 11.44
N ARG A 381 29.15 10.03 11.99
CA ARG A 381 28.17 8.95 11.94
C ARG A 381 27.26 9.14 10.71
N GLY A 382 27.14 8.08 9.90
CA GLY A 382 26.00 7.89 9.02
C GLY A 382 26.32 7.64 7.56
N GLU A 383 26.41 6.38 7.16
CA GLU A 383 25.95 5.96 5.83
C GLU A 383 24.48 5.55 5.95
N LEU A 384 23.60 6.33 5.31
CA LEU A 384 22.25 5.87 5.00
C LEU A 384 22.31 5.10 3.67
N THR A 385 22.97 3.94 3.69
CA THR A 385 22.95 3.00 2.57
C THR A 385 21.93 1.93 2.84
N ASN A 386 20.74 2.08 2.26
CA ASN A 386 19.80 0.98 2.11
C ASN A 386 20.19 0.21 0.85
N THR A 387 21.25 -0.58 0.90
CA THR A 387 21.57 -1.59 -0.11
C THR A 387 21.17 -2.95 0.41
N SER A 388 19.90 -3.29 0.31
CA SER A 388 19.51 -4.69 0.20
C SER A 388 19.58 -5.10 -1.27
N SER A 389 20.81 -5.31 -1.77
CA SER A 389 21.01 -6.13 -2.96
C SER A 389 20.86 -7.57 -2.51
N ILE A 390 19.67 -8.13 -2.63
CA ILE A 390 19.51 -9.58 -2.58
C ILE A 390 20.12 -10.11 -3.87
N ALA A 391 21.32 -10.66 -3.75
CA ALA A 391 21.91 -11.47 -4.80
C ALA A 391 20.97 -12.66 -5.02
N ILE A 392 20.44 -12.80 -6.24
CA ILE A 392 19.72 -13.99 -6.66
C ILE A 392 20.81 -15.04 -6.88
N GLU A 393 21.08 -15.84 -5.85
CA GLU A 393 21.93 -17.02 -6.00
C GLU A 393 21.09 -18.11 -6.68
N ASP A 394 21.65 -18.66 -7.77
CA ASP A 394 21.30 -19.87 -8.52
C ASP A 394 19.89 -20.47 -8.29
N ASN A 395 18.93 -20.01 -9.08
CA ASN A 395 17.60 -20.58 -9.13
C ASN A 395 17.53 -21.72 -10.17
N THR A 396 18.20 -22.83 -9.90
CA THR A 396 18.23 -24.01 -10.80
C THR A 396 16.85 -24.52 -11.22
N LEU A 397 15.81 -24.34 -10.39
CA LEU A 397 14.43 -24.70 -10.73
C LEU A 397 13.86 -23.76 -11.80
N ILE A 398 14.10 -22.46 -11.67
CA ILE A 398 13.61 -21.46 -12.62
C ILE A 398 14.33 -21.57 -13.95
N ASP A 399 15.64 -21.82 -13.93
CA ASP A 399 16.43 -22.03 -15.13
C ASP A 399 16.02 -23.31 -15.85
N ALA A 400 15.72 -24.38 -15.13
CA ALA A 400 15.19 -25.62 -15.68
C ALA A 400 13.79 -25.41 -16.31
N LEU A 401 12.90 -24.65 -15.66
CA LEU A 401 11.60 -24.30 -16.19
C LEU A 401 11.72 -23.37 -17.41
N ALA A 402 12.59 -22.36 -17.36
CA ALA A 402 12.85 -21.46 -18.47
C ALA A 402 13.34 -22.21 -19.72
N THR A 403 14.27 -23.15 -19.52
CA THR A 403 14.81 -24.01 -20.57
C THR A 403 13.73 -24.95 -21.12
N SER A 404 12.97 -25.60 -20.26
CA SER A 404 11.91 -26.54 -20.64
C SER A 404 10.77 -25.89 -21.39
N LEU A 405 10.42 -24.64 -21.04
CA LEU A 405 9.36 -23.85 -21.66
C LEU A 405 9.86 -22.97 -22.81
N ASN A 406 11.16 -23.03 -23.15
CA ASN A 406 11.82 -22.21 -24.16
C ASN A 406 11.56 -20.71 -24.01
N ILE A 407 11.63 -20.21 -22.76
CA ILE A 407 11.39 -18.80 -22.42
C ILE A 407 12.65 -18.00 -22.74
N GLN A 408 12.57 -17.15 -23.76
CA GLN A 408 13.69 -16.29 -24.19
C GLN A 408 13.55 -14.84 -23.69
N SER A 409 12.36 -14.43 -23.27
CA SER A 409 12.09 -13.06 -22.80
C SER A 409 12.30 -12.94 -21.29
N PRO A 410 13.14 -11.98 -20.81
CA PRO A 410 13.29 -11.72 -19.38
C PRO A 410 11.97 -11.38 -18.67
N LYS A 411 11.06 -10.66 -19.34
CA LYS A 411 9.73 -10.31 -18.82
C LYS A 411 8.89 -11.57 -18.56
N MET A 412 8.87 -12.49 -19.52
CA MET A 412 8.13 -13.75 -19.42
C MET A 412 8.72 -14.67 -18.34
N LEU A 413 10.04 -14.64 -18.18
CA LEU A 413 10.72 -15.38 -17.10
C LEU A 413 10.29 -14.88 -15.72
N ILE A 414 10.24 -13.57 -15.52
CA ILE A 414 9.78 -12.95 -14.27
C ILE A 414 8.34 -13.35 -13.96
N GLU A 415 7.42 -13.27 -14.94
CA GLU A 415 6.02 -13.65 -14.76
C GLU A 415 5.86 -15.13 -14.38
N VAL A 416 6.59 -16.02 -15.04
CA VAL A 416 6.57 -17.46 -14.72
C VAL A 416 7.12 -17.71 -13.33
N THR A 417 8.21 -17.04 -12.96
CA THR A 417 8.83 -17.13 -11.64
C THR A 417 7.86 -16.70 -10.54
N GLU A 418 7.19 -15.56 -10.71
CA GLU A 418 6.20 -15.06 -9.76
C GLU A 418 5.03 -16.04 -9.59
N LYS A 419 4.52 -16.59 -10.70
CA LYS A 419 3.40 -17.56 -10.66
C LYS A 419 3.80 -18.88 -10.00
N VAL A 420 5.02 -19.36 -10.27
CA VAL A 420 5.55 -20.59 -9.66
C VAL A 420 5.74 -20.39 -8.15
N PHE A 421 6.37 -19.31 -7.74
CA PHE A 421 6.55 -19.02 -6.30
C PHE A 421 5.22 -18.83 -5.58
N SER A 422 4.27 -18.13 -6.19
CA SER A 422 2.92 -17.99 -5.61
C SER A 422 2.25 -19.36 -5.42
N ALA A 423 2.35 -20.26 -6.39
CA ALA A 423 1.78 -21.60 -6.29
C ALA A 423 2.46 -22.45 -5.20
N LEU A 424 3.80 -22.38 -5.10
CA LEU A 424 4.56 -23.10 -4.08
C LEU A 424 4.31 -22.55 -2.67
N LEU A 425 4.17 -21.22 -2.53
CA LEU A 425 3.79 -20.60 -1.26
C LEU A 425 2.39 -21.03 -0.83
N LEU A 426 1.41 -21.02 -1.75
CA LEU A 426 0.07 -21.52 -1.46
C LEU A 426 0.08 -22.99 -1.01
N TYR A 427 0.88 -23.83 -1.65
CA TYR A 427 1.04 -25.23 -1.24
C TYR A 427 1.65 -25.35 0.17
N ALA A 428 2.68 -24.55 0.47
CA ALA A 428 3.31 -24.54 1.79
C ALA A 428 2.35 -24.03 2.89
N ILE A 429 1.54 -23.02 2.60
CA ILE A 429 0.50 -22.49 3.50
C ILE A 429 -0.58 -23.56 3.76
N GLU A 430 -1.05 -24.23 2.70
CA GLU A 430 -2.07 -25.29 2.82
C GLU A 430 -1.62 -26.42 3.75
N HIS A 431 -0.31 -26.73 3.77
CA HIS A 431 0.28 -27.77 4.62
C HIS A 431 0.82 -27.24 5.95
N ASP A 432 0.63 -25.95 6.24
CA ASP A 432 1.17 -25.28 7.44
C ASP A 432 2.69 -25.45 7.61
N ASP A 433 3.43 -25.50 6.49
CA ASP A 433 4.87 -25.71 6.47
C ASP A 433 5.63 -24.37 6.45
N LEU A 434 5.88 -23.83 7.65
CA LEU A 434 6.65 -22.60 7.82
C LEU A 434 8.10 -22.71 7.29
N ARG A 435 8.69 -23.93 7.24
CA ARG A 435 10.07 -24.10 6.72
C ARG A 435 10.09 -23.92 5.20
N ALA A 436 9.11 -24.52 4.51
CA ALA A 436 8.95 -24.32 3.07
C ALA A 436 8.64 -22.86 2.74
N VAL A 437 7.76 -22.19 3.53
CA VAL A 437 7.47 -20.76 3.38
C VAL A 437 8.76 -19.93 3.48
N ARG A 438 9.57 -20.13 4.53
CA ARG A 438 10.85 -19.42 4.70
C ARG A 438 11.76 -19.60 3.51
N LYS A 439 11.94 -20.84 3.07
CA LYS A 439 12.79 -21.15 1.90
C LYS A 439 12.31 -20.43 0.63
N MET A 440 11.01 -20.36 0.38
CA MET A 440 10.46 -19.65 -0.78
C MET A 440 10.70 -18.14 -0.68
N MET A 441 10.54 -17.57 0.52
CA MET A 441 10.82 -16.15 0.77
C MET A 441 12.31 -15.83 0.59
N ASP A 442 13.21 -16.68 1.09
CA ASP A 442 14.66 -16.55 0.91
C ASP A 442 15.06 -16.63 -0.57
N MET A 443 14.32 -17.38 -1.38
CA MET A 443 14.48 -17.47 -2.84
C MET A 443 13.86 -16.27 -3.60
N GLY A 444 13.32 -15.27 -2.90
CA GLY A 444 12.83 -14.03 -3.48
C GLY A 444 11.35 -14.03 -3.87
N ALA A 445 10.54 -14.89 -3.28
CA ALA A 445 9.08 -14.83 -3.45
C ALA A 445 8.52 -13.49 -2.94
N ASP A 446 7.57 -12.90 -3.69
CA ASP A 446 6.93 -11.64 -3.26
C ASP A 446 5.80 -11.92 -2.28
N VAL A 447 5.96 -11.48 -1.03
CA VAL A 447 4.95 -11.58 0.03
C VAL A 447 3.65 -10.84 -0.28
N ASN A 448 3.70 -9.86 -1.16
CA ASN A 448 2.55 -9.03 -1.57
C ASN A 448 2.01 -9.38 -2.96
N ALA A 449 2.54 -10.45 -3.58
CA ALA A 449 2.01 -10.93 -4.86
C ALA A 449 0.52 -11.26 -4.72
N GLN A 450 -0.27 -10.79 -5.68
CA GLN A 450 -1.71 -11.02 -5.74
C GLN A 450 -2.04 -12.05 -6.82
N ASN A 451 -2.96 -12.94 -6.51
CA ASN A 451 -3.51 -13.87 -7.51
C ASN A 451 -4.57 -13.17 -8.40
N SER A 452 -5.21 -13.93 -9.29
CA SER A 452 -6.26 -13.43 -10.19
C SER A 452 -7.48 -12.84 -9.46
N GLU A 453 -7.66 -13.11 -8.17
CA GLU A 453 -8.73 -12.59 -7.33
C GLU A 453 -8.28 -11.41 -6.47
N GLY A 454 -7.02 -10.98 -6.62
CA GLY A 454 -6.40 -9.95 -5.79
C GLY A 454 -6.02 -10.43 -4.38
N ARG A 455 -6.11 -11.74 -4.09
CA ARG A 455 -5.72 -12.31 -2.79
C ARG A 455 -4.20 -12.42 -2.70
N THR A 456 -3.63 -12.01 -1.58
CA THR A 456 -2.21 -12.19 -1.27
C THR A 456 -1.99 -13.48 -0.49
N VAL A 457 -0.73 -13.91 -0.37
CA VAL A 457 -0.37 -15.04 0.49
C VAL A 457 -0.75 -14.81 1.96
N LEU A 458 -0.83 -13.54 2.40
CA LEU A 458 -1.33 -13.18 3.72
C LEU A 458 -2.82 -13.54 3.89
N HIS A 459 -3.68 -13.23 2.90
CA HIS A 459 -5.09 -13.63 2.92
C HIS A 459 -5.25 -15.16 3.04
N GLU A 460 -4.43 -15.92 2.31
CA GLU A 460 -4.49 -17.39 2.33
C GLU A 460 -4.00 -17.96 3.67
N ALA A 461 -2.92 -17.42 4.24
CA ALA A 461 -2.44 -17.82 5.56
C ALA A 461 -3.46 -17.52 6.68
N ILE A 462 -4.17 -16.40 6.58
CA ILE A 462 -5.25 -16.03 7.49
C ILE A 462 -6.43 -17.00 7.33
N ALA A 463 -6.86 -17.27 6.11
CA ALA A 463 -7.93 -18.22 5.83
C ALA A 463 -7.60 -19.64 6.33
N LYS A 464 -6.31 -20.03 6.29
CA LYS A 464 -5.82 -21.28 6.87
C LYS A 464 -5.79 -21.24 8.40
N GLY A 465 -5.69 -20.06 9.00
CA GLY A 465 -5.59 -19.87 10.46
C GLY A 465 -4.19 -20.15 11.03
N SER A 466 -3.14 -20.15 10.21
CA SER A 466 -1.77 -20.40 10.66
C SER A 466 -1.14 -19.14 11.25
N ILE A 467 -1.21 -18.99 12.56
CA ILE A 467 -0.62 -17.86 13.29
C ILE A 467 0.89 -17.73 13.01
N PRO A 468 1.72 -18.81 13.03
CA PRO A 468 3.15 -18.69 12.79
C PRO A 468 3.51 -18.19 11.38
N ILE A 469 2.74 -18.59 10.36
CA ILE A 469 2.95 -18.15 8.97
C ILE A 469 2.49 -16.69 8.81
N VAL A 470 1.34 -16.33 9.38
CA VAL A 470 0.85 -14.95 9.39
C VAL A 470 1.87 -14.01 10.03
N GLU A 471 2.35 -14.35 11.23
CA GLU A 471 3.37 -13.56 11.93
C GLU A 471 4.66 -13.44 11.12
N TYR A 472 5.08 -14.52 10.47
CA TYR A 472 6.26 -14.50 9.62
C TYR A 472 6.07 -13.58 8.41
N PHE A 473 4.93 -13.63 7.73
CA PHE A 473 4.66 -12.74 6.60
C PHE A 473 4.60 -11.27 7.04
N LEU A 474 3.96 -10.95 8.16
CA LEU A 474 3.91 -9.60 8.70
C LEU A 474 5.32 -9.06 9.00
N LYS A 475 6.20 -9.87 9.63
CA LYS A 475 7.61 -9.53 9.87
C LYS A 475 8.43 -9.35 8.59
N ASN A 476 7.99 -9.92 7.47
CA ASN A 476 8.65 -9.81 6.17
C ASN A 476 7.94 -8.86 5.20
N GLY A 477 7.18 -7.91 5.72
CA GLY A 477 6.61 -6.80 4.95
C GLY A 477 5.32 -7.13 4.21
N ALA A 478 4.52 -8.08 4.69
CA ALA A 478 3.16 -8.26 4.17
C ALA A 478 2.30 -7.04 4.49
N ASN A 479 1.67 -6.48 3.46
CA ASN A 479 0.85 -5.29 3.60
C ASN A 479 -0.58 -5.65 4.02
N VAL A 480 -0.98 -5.21 5.22
CA VAL A 480 -2.31 -5.46 5.81
C VAL A 480 -3.45 -4.65 5.17
N HIS A 481 -3.12 -3.70 4.29
CA HIS A 481 -4.11 -2.84 3.64
C HIS A 481 -4.47 -3.28 2.22
N LEU A 482 -3.78 -4.31 1.68
CA LEU A 482 -4.11 -4.84 0.37
C LEU A 482 -5.49 -5.48 0.37
N LYS A 483 -6.31 -5.08 -0.60
CA LYS A 483 -7.65 -5.62 -0.75
C LYS A 483 -7.72 -6.57 -1.95
N THR A 484 -8.55 -7.59 -1.84
CA THR A 484 -8.93 -8.44 -2.97
C THR A 484 -9.74 -7.64 -4.00
N ARG A 485 -9.99 -8.21 -5.17
CA ARG A 485 -10.89 -7.58 -6.17
C ARG A 485 -12.30 -7.34 -5.64
N CYS A 486 -12.75 -8.15 -4.68
CA CYS A 486 -14.04 -7.96 -4.00
C CYS A 486 -13.98 -6.92 -2.88
N GLY A 487 -12.84 -6.25 -2.65
CA GLY A 487 -12.67 -5.26 -1.60
C GLY A 487 -12.36 -5.85 -0.22
N GLU A 488 -12.20 -7.18 -0.08
CA GLU A 488 -11.91 -7.85 1.17
C GLU A 488 -10.46 -7.57 1.62
N SER A 489 -10.29 -7.00 2.82
CA SER A 489 -8.98 -6.80 3.44
C SER A 489 -8.54 -8.03 4.24
N PRO A 490 -7.24 -8.18 4.56
CA PRO A 490 -6.77 -9.23 5.46
C PRO A 490 -7.52 -9.27 6.80
N LEU A 491 -7.86 -8.11 7.36
CA LEU A 491 -8.64 -8.03 8.61
C LEU A 491 -10.05 -8.59 8.41
N LEU A 492 -10.71 -8.29 7.30
CA LEU A 492 -12.04 -8.81 7.01
C LEU A 492 -11.99 -10.33 6.78
N THR A 493 -10.94 -10.85 6.12
CA THR A 493 -10.71 -12.30 6.01
C THR A 493 -10.56 -12.94 7.39
N ALA A 494 -9.80 -12.32 8.33
CA ALA A 494 -9.64 -12.84 9.69
C ALA A 494 -10.97 -12.86 10.47
N ILE A 495 -11.82 -11.84 10.29
CA ILE A 495 -13.17 -11.79 10.86
C ILE A 495 -14.05 -12.90 10.29
N HIS A 496 -13.98 -13.18 8.97
CA HIS A 496 -14.74 -14.27 8.35
C HIS A 496 -14.39 -15.64 8.91
N HIS A 497 -13.16 -15.83 9.36
CA HIS A 497 -12.67 -17.09 9.95
C HIS A 497 -12.67 -17.10 11.49
N ASP A 498 -13.19 -16.06 12.15
CA ASP A 498 -13.31 -15.91 13.60
C ASP A 498 -11.98 -16.15 14.34
N ASN A 499 -10.85 -15.77 13.74
CA ASN A 499 -9.53 -15.98 14.34
C ASN A 499 -9.08 -14.75 15.14
N HIS A 500 -9.43 -14.71 16.41
CA HIS A 500 -9.17 -13.59 17.33
C HIS A 500 -7.67 -13.26 17.48
N ALA A 501 -6.79 -14.28 17.47
CA ALA A 501 -5.35 -14.06 17.59
C ALA A 501 -4.77 -13.37 16.35
N ILE A 502 -5.23 -13.77 15.16
CA ILE A 502 -4.84 -13.13 13.90
C ILE A 502 -5.42 -11.71 13.81
N ILE A 503 -6.67 -11.50 14.26
CA ILE A 503 -7.27 -10.16 14.35
C ILE A 503 -6.38 -9.24 15.19
N ASP A 504 -5.90 -9.70 16.36
CA ASP A 504 -4.99 -8.91 17.21
C ASP A 504 -3.70 -8.54 16.51
N LEU A 505 -3.04 -9.49 15.84
CA LEU A 505 -1.82 -9.24 15.08
C LEU A 505 -2.04 -8.20 13.98
N LEU A 506 -3.14 -8.31 13.23
CA LEU A 506 -3.46 -7.38 12.16
C LEU A 506 -3.76 -5.97 12.70
N LEU A 507 -4.48 -5.86 13.83
CA LEU A 507 -4.75 -4.57 14.49
C LEU A 507 -3.47 -3.92 15.01
N GLN A 508 -2.51 -4.70 15.53
CA GLN A 508 -1.18 -4.22 15.90
C GLN A 508 -0.42 -3.63 14.71
N CYS A 509 -0.54 -4.26 13.53
CA CYS A 509 0.02 -3.76 12.27
C CYS A 509 -0.74 -2.56 11.68
N GLY A 510 -1.77 -2.06 12.38
CA GLY A 510 -2.55 -0.91 11.93
C GLY A 510 -3.69 -1.23 10.97
N ALA A 511 -4.06 -2.50 10.78
CA ALA A 511 -5.28 -2.83 10.04
C ALA A 511 -6.51 -2.24 10.76
N ARG A 512 -7.45 -1.69 9.99
CA ARG A 512 -8.72 -1.12 10.51
C ARG A 512 -9.85 -1.50 9.56
N LEU A 513 -11.05 -1.60 10.12
CA LEU A 513 -12.27 -1.60 9.31
C LEU A 513 -12.48 -0.18 8.79
N ASN A 514 -12.42 -0.01 7.48
CA ASN A 514 -12.55 1.32 6.88
C ASN A 514 -14.00 1.81 6.94
N ASN A 515 -14.21 3.11 7.18
CA ASN A 515 -15.53 3.76 7.05
C ASN A 515 -16.09 3.68 5.63
N THR A 516 -15.25 3.36 4.64
CA THR A 516 -15.68 3.09 3.26
C THR A 516 -16.54 1.85 3.14
N ASP A 517 -16.32 0.92 4.06
CA ASP A 517 -17.08 -0.32 4.16
C ASP A 517 -18.19 -0.21 5.22
N ALA A 518 -18.45 1.01 5.78
CA ALA A 518 -19.39 1.21 6.88
C ALA A 518 -20.78 0.63 6.58
N LYS A 519 -21.31 0.84 5.37
CA LYS A 519 -22.57 0.22 4.96
C LYS A 519 -22.45 -1.30 4.86
N SER A 520 -21.38 -1.78 4.27
CA SER A 520 -21.09 -3.22 4.14
C SER A 520 -20.85 -3.88 5.49
N ILE A 521 -20.17 -3.18 6.41
CA ILE A 521 -19.96 -3.63 7.78
C ILE A 521 -21.29 -3.62 8.54
N ALA A 522 -22.11 -2.58 8.37
CA ALA A 522 -23.45 -2.48 8.95
C ALA A 522 -24.35 -3.63 8.47
N GLU A 523 -24.33 -3.93 7.16
CA GLU A 523 -25.04 -5.06 6.57
C GLU A 523 -24.51 -6.39 7.13
N LEU A 524 -23.17 -6.51 7.31
CA LEU A 524 -22.54 -7.69 7.89
C LEU A 524 -22.96 -7.88 9.35
N VAL A 525 -22.88 -6.85 10.18
CA VAL A 525 -23.31 -6.89 11.59
C VAL A 525 -24.78 -7.27 11.67
N SER A 526 -25.63 -6.66 10.85
CA SER A 526 -27.07 -6.96 10.80
C SER A 526 -27.36 -8.39 10.37
N LEU A 527 -26.62 -8.91 9.38
CA LEU A 527 -26.77 -10.28 8.90
C LEU A 527 -26.29 -11.30 9.94
N VAL A 528 -25.17 -11.04 10.59
CA VAL A 528 -24.61 -11.89 11.65
C VAL A 528 -25.57 -11.95 12.84
N ALA A 529 -26.13 -10.79 13.24
CA ALA A 529 -27.14 -10.72 14.29
C ALA A 529 -28.43 -11.48 13.91
N ARG A 530 -28.84 -11.39 12.66
CA ARG A 530 -29.99 -12.15 12.11
C ARG A 530 -29.75 -13.65 12.10
N ASN A 531 -28.50 -14.11 11.89
CA ASN A 531 -28.15 -15.53 11.78
C ASN A 531 -27.79 -16.16 13.15
N GLY A 532 -27.71 -15.40 14.22
CA GLY A 532 -27.46 -15.92 15.57
C GLY A 532 -26.01 -16.32 15.88
N VAL A 533 -25.01 -15.73 15.21
CA VAL A 533 -23.60 -16.13 15.34
C VAL A 533 -22.85 -15.15 16.27
N VAL A 534 -22.81 -15.43 17.57
CA VAL A 534 -22.16 -14.58 18.58
C VAL A 534 -20.65 -14.44 18.34
N ALA A 535 -19.92 -15.54 18.07
CA ALA A 535 -18.47 -15.51 17.85
C ALA A 535 -18.06 -14.52 16.75
N LYS A 536 -18.87 -14.39 15.72
CA LYS A 536 -18.62 -13.45 14.62
C LYS A 536 -18.90 -12.00 15.02
N LEU A 537 -19.87 -11.75 15.91
CA LEU A 537 -20.06 -10.43 16.51
C LEU A 537 -18.91 -10.04 17.42
N GLU A 538 -18.34 -11.00 18.16
CA GLU A 538 -17.12 -10.79 18.96
C GLU A 538 -15.95 -10.37 18.07
N SER A 539 -15.72 -11.07 16.98
CA SER A 539 -14.67 -10.74 16.00
C SER A 539 -14.88 -9.35 15.40
N LEU A 540 -16.12 -8.99 15.02
CA LEU A 540 -16.48 -7.68 14.50
C LEU A 540 -16.27 -6.57 15.54
N LYS A 541 -16.71 -6.81 16.81
CA LYS A 541 -16.50 -5.85 17.91
C LYS A 541 -15.03 -5.60 18.18
N LYS A 542 -14.23 -6.66 18.22
CA LYS A 542 -12.79 -6.60 18.39
C LYS A 542 -12.12 -5.77 17.28
N ALA A 543 -12.60 -5.88 16.07
CA ALA A 543 -12.13 -5.10 14.93
C ALA A 543 -12.65 -3.65 14.91
N GLY A 544 -13.49 -3.26 15.88
CA GLY A 544 -14.01 -1.90 16.03
C GLY A 544 -15.35 -1.63 15.32
N ALA A 545 -16.11 -2.66 14.95
CA ALA A 545 -17.44 -2.46 14.37
C ALA A 545 -18.43 -1.90 15.39
N GLU A 546 -19.31 -1.00 14.95
CA GLU A 546 -20.39 -0.43 15.76
C GLU A 546 -21.65 -1.29 15.64
N PHE A 547 -22.38 -1.42 16.76
CA PHE A 547 -23.60 -2.23 16.85
C PHE A 547 -24.90 -1.43 16.76
N ASN A 548 -24.82 -0.09 16.72
CA ASN A 548 -26.00 0.78 16.59
C ASN A 548 -26.26 1.23 15.15
N VAL A 549 -25.75 0.47 14.18
CA VAL A 549 -25.99 0.70 12.76
C VAL A 549 -27.44 0.39 12.39
N ILE A 550 -27.97 1.11 11.40
CA ILE A 550 -29.35 0.94 10.93
C ILE A 550 -29.38 0.54 9.45
N ASP A 551 -30.33 -0.30 9.10
CA ASP A 551 -30.62 -0.64 7.71
C ASP A 551 -31.65 0.32 7.06
N ASP A 552 -32.04 0.06 5.81
CA ASP A 552 -33.01 0.86 5.06
C ASP A 552 -34.40 0.91 5.73
N MET A 553 -34.72 -0.07 6.58
CA MET A 553 -35.95 -0.13 7.40
C MET A 553 -35.74 0.51 8.78
N LYS A 554 -34.63 1.21 9.01
CA LYS A 554 -34.18 1.75 10.31
C LYS A 554 -34.07 0.68 11.41
N GLN A 555 -33.94 -0.60 11.03
CA GLN A 555 -33.76 -1.69 11.99
C GLN A 555 -32.29 -1.80 12.39
N THR A 556 -32.04 -1.90 13.68
CA THR A 556 -30.71 -2.17 14.25
C THR A 556 -30.42 -3.68 14.23
N PRO A 557 -29.16 -4.11 14.42
CA PRO A 557 -28.81 -5.52 14.64
C PRO A 557 -29.63 -6.16 15.78
N LEU A 558 -29.95 -5.39 16.83
CA LEU A 558 -30.77 -5.84 17.93
C LEU A 558 -32.20 -6.18 17.47
N HIS A 559 -32.81 -5.37 16.58
CA HIS A 559 -34.11 -5.73 15.98
C HIS A 559 -34.02 -7.05 15.21
N LYS A 560 -32.93 -7.26 14.43
CA LYS A 560 -32.73 -8.48 13.65
C LYS A 560 -32.58 -9.72 14.55
N ALA A 561 -31.81 -9.60 15.63
CA ALA A 561 -31.64 -10.68 16.60
C ALA A 561 -32.96 -11.06 17.27
N VAL A 562 -33.74 -10.06 17.71
CA VAL A 562 -35.07 -10.30 18.32
C VAL A 562 -36.03 -10.93 17.33
N LEU A 563 -36.16 -10.39 16.11
CA LEU A 563 -37.06 -10.92 15.08
C LEU A 563 -36.78 -12.39 14.73
N ASN A 564 -35.55 -12.84 14.89
CA ASN A 564 -35.14 -14.22 14.61
C ASN A 564 -34.94 -15.09 15.89
N ASN A 565 -35.37 -14.59 17.06
CA ASN A 565 -35.36 -15.31 18.33
C ASN A 565 -33.97 -15.79 18.80
N HIS A 566 -32.93 -14.99 18.58
CA HIS A 566 -31.56 -15.29 19.01
C HIS A 566 -31.27 -14.64 20.37
N SER A 567 -31.63 -15.30 21.47
CA SER A 567 -31.49 -14.78 22.84
C SER A 567 -30.04 -14.47 23.25
N ASP A 568 -29.10 -15.32 22.84
CA ASP A 568 -27.66 -15.19 23.08
C ASP A 568 -27.07 -13.98 22.37
N VAL A 569 -27.48 -13.73 21.11
CA VAL A 569 -27.10 -12.54 20.37
C VAL A 569 -27.70 -11.27 20.98
N VAL A 570 -28.99 -11.33 21.41
CA VAL A 570 -29.65 -10.21 22.08
C VAL A 570 -28.87 -9.84 23.34
N GLN A 571 -28.54 -10.81 24.19
CA GLN A 571 -27.77 -10.60 25.39
C GLN A 571 -26.40 -9.97 25.07
N TYR A 572 -25.66 -10.54 24.11
CA TYR A 572 -24.36 -10.05 23.71
C TYR A 572 -24.41 -8.59 23.19
N LEU A 573 -25.39 -8.26 22.34
CA LEU A 573 -25.56 -6.91 21.82
C LEU A 573 -25.86 -5.90 22.93
N LEU A 574 -26.70 -6.25 23.89
CA LEU A 574 -27.05 -5.40 25.03
C LEU A 574 -25.83 -5.16 25.94
N GLU A 575 -25.08 -6.20 26.27
CA GLU A 575 -23.83 -6.10 27.05
C GLU A 575 -22.78 -5.22 26.35
N ASN A 576 -22.87 -5.08 25.02
CA ASN A 576 -21.96 -4.25 24.21
C ASN A 576 -22.55 -2.91 23.78
N GLY A 577 -23.59 -2.43 24.47
CA GLY A 577 -24.12 -1.06 24.33
C GLY A 577 -25.07 -0.87 23.15
N ALA A 578 -25.78 -1.90 22.72
CA ALA A 578 -26.85 -1.74 21.74
C ALA A 578 -28.00 -0.89 22.29
N ASN A 579 -28.52 0.01 21.48
CA ASN A 579 -29.58 0.92 21.88
C ASN A 579 -30.94 0.20 21.99
N LEU A 580 -31.46 0.12 23.20
CA LEU A 580 -32.76 -0.48 23.55
C LEU A 580 -33.95 0.30 22.96
N ASP A 581 -33.79 1.63 22.84
CA ASP A 581 -34.86 2.57 22.49
C ASP A 581 -34.88 2.91 21.00
N ALA A 582 -34.01 2.31 20.21
CA ALA A 582 -34.00 2.52 18.76
C ALA A 582 -35.35 2.07 18.17
N THR A 583 -35.94 2.89 17.32
CA THR A 583 -37.21 2.58 16.63
C THR A 583 -36.98 2.38 15.14
N ASP A 584 -37.64 1.36 14.58
CA ASP A 584 -37.64 1.12 13.15
C ASP A 584 -38.58 2.08 12.39
N ILE A 585 -38.71 1.91 11.08
CA ILE A 585 -39.59 2.76 10.23
C ILE A 585 -41.06 2.67 10.64
N MET A 586 -41.48 1.58 11.30
CA MET A 586 -42.85 1.37 11.80
C MET A 586 -43.06 1.95 13.19
N GLY A 587 -42.00 2.51 13.81
CA GLY A 587 -42.01 3.07 15.17
C GLY A 587 -41.89 2.00 16.27
N PHE A 588 -41.57 0.74 15.95
CA PHE A 588 -41.41 -0.31 16.95
C PHE A 588 -39.97 -0.39 17.48
N LYS A 589 -39.86 -0.61 18.79
CA LYS A 589 -38.60 -0.96 19.45
C LYS A 589 -38.33 -2.48 19.33
N PRO A 590 -37.07 -2.94 19.51
CA PRO A 590 -36.78 -4.38 19.56
C PRO A 590 -37.64 -5.15 20.55
N LEU A 591 -37.89 -4.58 21.74
CA LEU A 591 -38.71 -5.19 22.78
C LEU A 591 -40.18 -5.35 22.34
N ASP A 592 -40.73 -4.42 21.56
CA ASP A 592 -42.11 -4.51 21.06
C ASP A 592 -42.30 -5.76 20.19
N TYR A 593 -41.26 -6.10 19.40
CA TYR A 593 -41.27 -7.33 18.61
C TYR A 593 -41.21 -8.57 19.50
N ALA A 594 -40.41 -8.56 20.58
CA ALA A 594 -40.34 -9.68 21.54
C ALA A 594 -41.72 -9.95 22.17
N TYR A 595 -42.43 -8.90 22.57
CA TYR A 595 -43.82 -9.06 23.10
C TYR A 595 -44.82 -9.55 22.05
N LYS A 596 -44.76 -8.98 20.82
CA LYS A 596 -45.68 -9.39 19.74
C LYS A 596 -45.49 -10.83 19.31
N LEU A 597 -44.26 -11.33 19.32
CA LEU A 597 -43.90 -12.67 18.90
C LEU A 597 -43.87 -13.66 20.06
N GLY A 598 -44.04 -13.22 21.30
CA GLY A 598 -44.14 -14.06 22.49
C GLY A 598 -42.82 -14.70 22.94
N PHE A 599 -41.68 -14.07 22.67
CA PHE A 599 -40.35 -14.60 23.02
C PHE A 599 -39.99 -14.34 24.47
N LYS A 600 -40.46 -15.18 25.39
CA LYS A 600 -40.31 -15.00 26.83
C LYS A 600 -38.86 -14.82 27.30
N ASN A 601 -37.96 -15.68 26.80
CA ASN A 601 -36.53 -15.60 27.16
C ASN A 601 -35.91 -14.24 26.80
N ILE A 602 -36.29 -13.69 25.65
CA ILE A 602 -35.80 -12.38 25.21
C ILE A 602 -36.41 -11.26 26.06
N ILE A 603 -37.69 -11.34 26.40
CA ILE A 603 -38.36 -10.37 27.28
C ILE A 603 -37.65 -10.35 28.65
N GLU A 604 -37.37 -11.52 29.26
CA GLU A 604 -36.64 -11.62 30.50
C GLU A 604 -35.24 -10.97 30.44
N ILE A 605 -34.53 -11.11 29.33
CA ILE A 605 -33.23 -10.45 29.10
C ILE A 605 -33.40 -8.93 29.12
N PHE A 606 -34.39 -8.38 28.43
CA PHE A 606 -34.65 -6.93 28.40
C PHE A 606 -35.08 -6.38 29.76
N GLU A 607 -35.85 -7.15 30.55
CA GLU A 607 -36.32 -6.77 31.89
C GLU A 607 -35.20 -6.85 32.96
N SER A 608 -34.11 -7.56 32.65
CA SER A 608 -32.95 -7.69 33.52
C SER A 608 -31.89 -6.59 33.35
N GLN A 609 -32.03 -5.76 32.31
CA GLN A 609 -31.14 -4.64 31.99
C GLN A 609 -31.66 -3.36 32.64
#